data_3e613b2911d334b77005797f664de920
#
_entry.id   3e613b2911d334b77005797f664de920
#
_cell.length_a   1.000
_cell.length_b   1.000
_cell.length_c   1.000
_cell.angle_alpha   90.00
_cell.angle_beta   90.00
_cell.angle_gamma   90.00
#
_symmetry.space_group_name_H-M   'P 1'
#
loop_
_entity.id
_entity.type
_entity.pdbx_description
1 polymer ?
#
loop_
_entity_poly.entity_id
_entity_poly.type
_entity_poly.pdbx_seq_one_letter_code
_entity_poly.pdbx_strand_id
1 'polypeptide(L)'
;MKTLSLFILTSFFYILGISTLSAANWKVYVAKYKQDKTCAITYTFDDGLAEHSTVAAPELEKRGFRGTFWVCGFYTEQGASSKLPRMTWDELKQMAKNGHEISNHSWSHQNAKRLTLEQVKSEIEKNDSAIFANIGVM
;
A
#
# COMPACT_ATOMS: atom_id res chain seq x y z
N MET A 1 -4.99 3.37 -70.08
CA MET A 1 -4.80 4.68 -69.45
C MET A 1 -5.82 5.05 -68.35
N LYS A 2 -6.97 4.37 -68.22
CA LYS A 2 -8.00 4.70 -67.20
C LYS A 2 -7.73 4.08 -65.83
N THR A 3 -6.95 3.02 -65.73
CA THR A 3 -6.65 2.35 -64.43
C THR A 3 -5.57 3.05 -63.60
N LEU A 4 -4.65 3.79 -64.22
CA LEU A 4 -3.57 4.51 -63.49
C LEU A 4 -4.09 5.73 -62.75
N SER A 5 -5.08 6.42 -63.32
CA SER A 5 -5.71 7.59 -62.65
C SER A 5 -6.48 7.23 -61.39
N LEU A 6 -7.08 6.03 -61.36
CA LEU A 6 -7.85 5.61 -60.17
C LEU A 6 -6.95 5.24 -58.98
N PHE A 7 -5.77 4.66 -59.25
CA PHE A 7 -4.78 4.36 -58.19
C PHE A 7 -4.17 5.62 -57.54
N ILE A 8 -3.93 6.63 -58.35
CA ILE A 8 -3.38 7.90 -57.85
C ILE A 8 -4.41 8.61 -56.98
N LEU A 9 -5.68 8.55 -57.36
CA LEU A 9 -6.75 9.21 -56.56
C LEU A 9 -7.01 8.53 -55.22
N THR A 10 -6.97 7.20 -55.19
CA THR A 10 -7.12 6.44 -53.92
C THR A 10 -5.91 6.61 -53.00
N SER A 11 -4.69 6.71 -53.51
CA SER A 11 -3.49 6.98 -52.71
C SER A 11 -3.50 8.39 -52.12
N PHE A 12 -4.04 9.35 -52.86
CA PHE A 12 -4.15 10.76 -52.36
C PHE A 12 -5.17 10.90 -51.21
N PHE A 13 -6.27 10.13 -51.28
CA PHE A 13 -7.24 10.07 -50.18
C PHE A 13 -6.70 9.36 -48.94
N TYR A 14 -5.81 8.36 -49.11
CA TYR A 14 -5.16 7.70 -47.96
C TYR A 14 -4.14 8.59 -47.24
N ILE A 15 -3.47 9.50 -47.98
CA ILE A 15 -2.51 10.46 -47.39
C ILE A 15 -3.23 11.63 -46.67
N LEU A 16 -4.42 12.01 -47.18
CA LEU A 16 -5.25 13.06 -46.53
C LEU A 16 -6.02 12.54 -45.29
N GLY A 17 -6.09 11.22 -45.08
CA GLY A 17 -6.70 10.57 -43.93
C GLY A 17 -5.77 10.47 -42.70
N ILE A 18 -4.50 10.90 -42.82
CA ILE A 18 -3.61 11.12 -41.65
C ILE A 18 -3.94 12.50 -41.09
N SER A 19 -5.18 12.62 -40.65
CA SER A 19 -5.67 13.77 -39.93
C SER A 19 -4.92 13.91 -38.59
N THR A 20 -4.22 15.01 -38.49
CA THR A 20 -4.01 15.77 -37.25
C THR A 20 -4.23 14.94 -35.98
N LEU A 21 -3.22 14.15 -35.60
CA LEU A 21 -3.05 13.88 -34.18
C LEU A 21 -2.84 15.26 -33.54
N SER A 22 -3.92 15.84 -33.07
CA SER A 22 -3.86 17.00 -32.19
C SER A 22 -3.00 16.57 -31.03
N ALA A 23 -1.80 17.11 -30.94
CA ALA A 23 -0.95 16.91 -29.76
C ALA A 23 -1.78 17.45 -28.58
N ALA A 24 -2.35 16.51 -27.82
CA ALA A 24 -3.03 16.88 -26.59
C ALA A 24 -2.01 17.64 -25.74
N ASN A 25 -2.32 18.89 -25.42
CA ASN A 25 -1.48 19.71 -24.55
C ASN A 25 -1.54 19.14 -23.13
N TRP A 26 -0.71 18.14 -22.87
CA TRP A 26 -0.59 17.53 -21.55
C TRP A 26 0.03 18.57 -20.61
N LYS A 27 -0.74 18.97 -19.60
CA LYS A 27 -0.19 19.72 -18.47
C LYS A 27 0.28 18.72 -17.42
N VAL A 28 1.59 18.65 -17.22
CA VAL A 28 2.19 17.86 -16.14
C VAL A 28 2.39 18.76 -14.93
N TYR A 29 1.93 18.33 -13.78
CA TYR A 29 2.15 19.00 -12.50
C TYR A 29 2.35 17.95 -11.40
N VAL A 30 3.00 18.37 -10.30
CA VAL A 30 3.17 17.53 -9.12
C VAL A 30 1.93 17.67 -8.24
N ALA A 31 1.15 16.62 -8.13
CA ALA A 31 0.02 16.58 -7.22
C ALA A 31 0.49 16.65 -5.76
N LYS A 32 -0.21 17.44 -4.92
CA LYS A 32 0.14 17.61 -3.51
C LYS A 32 -0.08 16.32 -2.72
N TYR A 33 -1.15 15.60 -3.04
CA TYR A 33 -1.51 14.32 -2.44
C TYR A 33 -1.95 13.33 -3.52
N LYS A 34 -1.98 12.03 -3.19
CA LYS A 34 -2.44 10.97 -4.10
C LYS A 34 -3.80 11.33 -4.72
N GLN A 35 -3.95 11.09 -6.03
CA GLN A 35 -5.17 11.41 -6.81
C GLN A 35 -5.53 12.91 -6.81
N ASP A 36 -4.56 13.79 -6.65
CA ASP A 36 -4.74 15.26 -6.64
C ASP A 36 -5.74 15.74 -5.57
N LYS A 37 -5.77 15.08 -4.42
CA LYS A 37 -6.62 15.48 -3.31
C LYS A 37 -6.10 16.74 -2.64
N THR A 38 -7.00 17.51 -2.04
CA THR A 38 -6.68 18.77 -1.35
C THR A 38 -6.05 18.56 0.02
N CYS A 39 -6.30 17.40 0.65
CA CYS A 39 -5.74 17.00 1.94
C CYS A 39 -5.52 15.49 2.01
N ALA A 40 -4.73 15.06 2.99
CA ALA A 40 -4.56 13.67 3.38
C ALA A 40 -4.64 13.55 4.91
N ILE A 41 -5.18 12.43 5.37
CA ILE A 41 -5.24 12.06 6.79
C ILE A 41 -4.53 10.72 6.93
N THR A 42 -3.66 10.59 7.92
CA THR A 42 -3.00 9.33 8.28
C THR A 42 -3.61 8.81 9.58
N TYR A 43 -4.06 7.56 9.56
CA TYR A 43 -4.50 6.81 10.74
C TYR A 43 -3.45 5.76 11.07
N THR A 44 -2.85 5.83 12.25
CA THR A 44 -1.84 4.88 12.72
C THR A 44 -2.28 4.24 14.03
N PHE A 45 -1.98 2.95 14.17
CA PHE A 45 -2.37 2.13 15.31
C PHE A 45 -1.18 1.26 15.70
N ASP A 46 -0.76 1.36 16.95
CA ASP A 46 0.45 0.70 17.44
C ASP A 46 0.12 -0.59 18.22
N ASP A 47 1.14 -1.44 18.43
CA ASP A 47 1.13 -2.61 19.31
C ASP A 47 0.30 -3.82 18.87
N GLY A 48 -0.47 -3.73 17.80
CA GLY A 48 -1.23 -4.88 17.29
C GLY A 48 -2.34 -5.38 18.21
N LEU A 49 -3.11 -4.50 18.85
CA LEU A 49 -4.23 -4.87 19.73
C LEU A 49 -5.34 -5.57 18.93
N ALA A 50 -6.04 -6.53 19.53
CA ALA A 50 -7.12 -7.29 18.88
C ALA A 50 -8.27 -6.38 18.39
N GLU A 51 -8.54 -5.28 19.08
CA GLU A 51 -9.56 -4.31 18.69
C GLU A 51 -9.22 -3.59 17.37
N HIS A 52 -7.96 -3.63 16.95
CA HIS A 52 -7.60 -3.05 15.65
C HIS A 52 -8.22 -3.83 14.48
N SER A 53 -8.27 -5.17 14.56
CA SER A 53 -8.89 -6.02 13.54
C SER A 53 -10.42 -6.07 13.67
N THR A 54 -10.94 -6.01 14.90
CA THR A 54 -12.37 -6.22 15.15
C THR A 54 -13.19 -4.93 15.14
N VAL A 55 -12.58 -3.79 15.38
CA VAL A 55 -13.25 -2.47 15.47
C VAL A 55 -12.63 -1.45 14.53
N ALA A 56 -11.33 -1.13 14.69
CA ALA A 56 -10.73 0.01 13.99
C ALA A 56 -10.69 -0.17 12.47
N ALA A 57 -10.18 -1.30 11.99
CA ALA A 57 -10.08 -1.57 10.56
C ALA A 57 -11.47 -1.62 9.89
N PRO A 58 -12.48 -2.36 10.41
CA PRO A 58 -13.82 -2.35 9.82
C PRO A 58 -14.47 -0.96 9.78
N GLU A 59 -14.26 -0.13 10.82
CA GLU A 59 -14.81 1.21 10.84
C GLU A 59 -14.15 2.16 9.83
N LEU A 60 -12.84 2.01 9.59
CA LEU A 60 -12.15 2.72 8.52
C LEU A 60 -12.64 2.26 7.15
N GLU A 61 -12.73 0.94 6.94
CA GLU A 61 -13.17 0.32 5.69
C GLU A 61 -14.57 0.78 5.25
N LYS A 62 -15.53 0.80 6.19
CA LYS A 62 -16.91 1.29 5.95
C LYS A 62 -16.94 2.73 5.42
N ARG A 63 -15.92 3.54 5.76
CA ARG A 63 -15.82 4.94 5.34
C ARG A 63 -14.87 5.14 4.15
N GLY A 64 -14.36 4.04 3.56
CA GLY A 64 -13.43 4.08 2.43
C GLY A 64 -12.00 4.46 2.81
N PHE A 65 -11.67 4.49 4.10
CA PHE A 65 -10.33 4.78 4.60
C PHE A 65 -9.50 3.50 4.80
N ARG A 66 -8.20 3.70 4.91
CA ARG A 66 -7.23 2.68 5.30
C ARG A 66 -6.32 3.26 6.37
N GLY A 67 -5.73 2.39 7.19
CA GLY A 67 -4.80 2.76 8.24
C GLY A 67 -3.50 1.98 8.12
N THR A 68 -2.49 2.44 8.85
CA THR A 68 -1.22 1.76 9.07
C THR A 68 -1.22 1.15 10.48
N PHE A 69 -0.95 -0.14 10.57
CA PHE A 69 -0.92 -0.89 11.83
C PHE A 69 0.51 -1.34 12.10
N TRP A 70 1.10 -0.73 13.12
CA TRP A 70 2.46 -1.02 13.56
C TRP A 70 2.43 -2.17 14.55
N VAL A 71 3.02 -3.31 14.18
CA VAL A 71 2.89 -4.54 14.95
C VAL A 71 4.22 -5.05 15.47
N CYS A 72 4.19 -5.63 16.68
CA CYS A 72 5.30 -6.32 17.29
C CYS A 72 5.09 -7.83 17.12
N GLY A 73 5.97 -8.51 16.39
CA GLY A 73 5.84 -9.93 16.09
C GLY A 73 5.76 -10.80 17.33
N PHE A 74 6.52 -10.49 18.37
CA PHE A 74 6.46 -11.19 19.65
C PHE A 74 5.05 -11.17 20.28
N TYR A 75 4.35 -10.05 20.21
CA TYR A 75 2.98 -9.95 20.72
C TYR A 75 1.99 -10.68 19.82
N THR A 76 2.18 -10.60 18.53
CA THR A 76 1.34 -11.30 17.53
C THR A 76 1.45 -12.82 17.68
N GLU A 77 2.64 -13.35 17.99
CA GLU A 77 2.81 -14.78 18.28
C GLU A 77 2.11 -15.24 19.56
N GLN A 78 1.95 -14.36 20.54
CA GLN A 78 1.19 -14.66 21.76
C GLN A 78 -0.32 -14.61 21.53
N GLY A 79 -0.78 -13.79 20.57
CA GLY A 79 -2.18 -13.68 20.18
C GLY A 79 -3.12 -13.42 21.35
N ALA A 80 -4.23 -14.14 21.38
CA ALA A 80 -5.27 -14.01 22.40
C ALA A 80 -4.86 -14.45 23.80
N SER A 81 -3.74 -15.15 23.98
CA SER A 81 -3.26 -15.64 25.30
C SER A 81 -2.59 -14.54 26.13
N SER A 82 -2.31 -13.39 25.57
CA SER A 82 -1.79 -12.21 26.26
C SER A 82 -2.83 -11.62 27.22
N LYS A 83 -2.38 -10.95 28.30
CA LYS A 83 -3.27 -10.13 29.15
C LYS A 83 -4.02 -9.05 28.40
N LEU A 84 -3.42 -8.54 27.32
CA LEU A 84 -4.03 -7.69 26.32
C LEU A 84 -4.09 -8.49 25.02
N PRO A 85 -5.28 -8.95 24.58
CA PRO A 85 -5.40 -9.70 23.35
C PRO A 85 -4.77 -8.99 22.16
N ARG A 86 -4.03 -9.73 21.34
CA ARG A 86 -3.32 -9.22 20.17
C ARG A 86 -3.87 -9.83 18.91
N MET A 87 -3.73 -9.12 17.81
CA MET A 87 -4.05 -9.65 16.49
C MET A 87 -3.16 -10.85 16.16
N THR A 88 -3.75 -11.83 15.51
CA THR A 88 -3.06 -12.97 14.91
C THR A 88 -2.48 -12.61 13.54
N TRP A 89 -1.52 -13.41 13.06
CA TRP A 89 -0.99 -13.25 11.69
C TRP A 89 -2.07 -13.39 10.61
N ASP A 90 -3.08 -14.24 10.82
CA ASP A 90 -4.19 -14.40 9.88
C ASP A 90 -5.08 -13.15 9.80
N GLU A 91 -5.36 -12.51 10.92
CA GLU A 91 -6.09 -11.24 10.96
C GLU A 91 -5.30 -10.14 10.26
N LEU A 92 -4.00 -10.01 10.55
CA LEU A 92 -3.10 -9.05 9.90
C LEU A 92 -3.02 -9.28 8.39
N LYS A 93 -2.92 -10.54 7.96
CA LYS A 93 -2.95 -10.92 6.55
C LYS A 93 -4.26 -10.53 5.86
N GLN A 94 -5.38 -10.71 6.54
CA GLN A 94 -6.68 -10.27 6.01
C GLN A 94 -6.77 -8.75 5.91
N MET A 95 -6.30 -8.02 6.91
CA MET A 95 -6.26 -6.56 6.89
C MET A 95 -5.37 -6.03 5.75
N ALA A 96 -4.21 -6.65 5.51
CA ALA A 96 -3.35 -6.32 4.39
C ALA A 96 -4.05 -6.53 3.04
N LYS A 97 -4.79 -7.64 2.87
CA LYS A 97 -5.62 -7.90 1.67
C LYS A 97 -6.72 -6.84 1.48
N ASN A 98 -7.25 -6.31 2.56
CA ASN A 98 -8.25 -5.24 2.53
C ASN A 98 -7.62 -3.86 2.22
N GLY A 99 -6.29 -3.79 2.06
CA GLY A 99 -5.55 -2.59 1.68
C GLY A 99 -5.03 -1.75 2.84
N HIS A 100 -5.06 -2.25 4.07
CA HIS A 100 -4.35 -1.65 5.19
C HIS A 100 -2.85 -1.93 5.09
N GLU A 101 -2.03 -1.02 5.60
CA GLU A 101 -0.60 -1.21 5.74
C GLU A 101 -0.29 -1.89 7.07
N ILE A 102 0.55 -2.94 7.03
CA ILE A 102 1.08 -3.60 8.22
C ILE A 102 2.57 -3.27 8.28
N SER A 103 2.98 -2.61 9.34
CA SER A 103 4.31 -2.04 9.49
C SER A 103 5.04 -2.53 10.74
N ASN A 104 6.35 -2.38 10.73
CA ASN A 104 7.25 -2.87 11.76
C ASN A 104 7.29 -1.97 12.98
N HIS A 105 6.90 -2.50 14.16
CA HIS A 105 6.99 -1.82 15.46
C HIS A 105 8.04 -2.45 16.39
N SER A 106 9.14 -2.95 15.84
CA SER A 106 10.13 -3.83 16.46
C SER A 106 9.58 -5.21 16.81
N TRP A 107 10.47 -6.14 17.17
CA TRP A 107 10.06 -7.51 17.53
C TRP A 107 9.33 -7.54 18.87
N SER A 108 9.95 -7.00 19.92
CA SER A 108 9.51 -7.19 21.31
C SER A 108 9.20 -5.88 22.05
N HIS A 109 9.15 -4.74 21.35
CA HIS A 109 8.83 -3.43 21.90
C HIS A 109 9.77 -2.99 23.04
N GLN A 110 11.05 -3.37 22.99
CA GLN A 110 12.03 -2.94 23.98
C GLN A 110 12.40 -1.48 23.81
N ASN A 111 12.74 -0.83 24.92
CA ASN A 111 13.20 0.57 24.89
C ASN A 111 14.57 0.67 24.18
N ALA A 112 14.58 1.22 22.97
CA ALA A 112 15.77 1.33 22.14
C ALA A 112 16.96 2.05 22.80
N LYS A 113 16.70 2.95 23.78
CA LYS A 113 17.76 3.61 24.56
C LYS A 113 18.55 2.66 25.46
N ARG A 114 18.04 1.46 25.70
CA ARG A 114 18.67 0.42 26.54
C ARG A 114 19.32 -0.68 25.74
N LEU A 115 19.24 -0.60 24.43
CA LEU A 115 19.76 -1.61 23.49
C LEU A 115 21.05 -1.12 22.83
N THR A 116 21.93 -2.06 22.45
CA THR A 116 23.02 -1.79 21.55
C THR A 116 22.49 -1.62 20.13
N LEU A 117 23.30 -1.08 19.23
CA LEU A 117 22.93 -0.94 17.82
C LEU A 117 22.59 -2.30 17.17
N GLU A 118 23.38 -3.32 17.48
CA GLU A 118 23.15 -4.70 16.98
C GLU A 118 21.83 -5.26 17.48
N GLN A 119 21.46 -5.01 18.73
CA GLN A 119 20.16 -5.43 19.29
C GLN A 119 19.01 -4.69 18.61
N VAL A 120 19.12 -3.37 18.40
CA VAL A 120 18.10 -2.60 17.68
C VAL A 120 17.93 -3.14 16.26
N LYS A 121 19.05 -3.41 15.56
CA LYS A 121 19.02 -3.99 14.22
C LYS A 121 18.32 -5.36 14.22
N SER A 122 18.68 -6.23 15.18
CA SER A 122 18.06 -7.55 15.32
C SER A 122 16.56 -7.48 15.59
N GLU A 123 16.09 -6.54 16.42
CA GLU A 123 14.66 -6.29 16.69
C GLU A 123 13.89 -5.93 15.40
N ILE A 124 14.49 -5.06 14.56
CA ILE A 124 13.89 -4.64 13.30
C ILE A 124 13.88 -5.79 12.29
N GLU A 125 15.04 -6.41 12.02
CA GLU A 125 15.19 -7.46 11.02
C GLU A 125 14.33 -8.70 11.34
N LYS A 126 14.23 -9.06 12.61
CA LYS A 126 13.41 -10.19 13.04
C LYS A 126 11.93 -9.93 12.77
N ASN A 127 11.47 -8.72 13.07
CA ASN A 127 10.07 -8.37 12.85
C ASN A 127 9.73 -8.24 11.35
N ASP A 128 10.60 -7.62 10.56
CA ASP A 128 10.44 -7.56 9.09
C ASP A 128 10.34 -8.96 8.49
N SER A 129 11.24 -9.86 8.90
CA SER A 129 11.22 -11.25 8.45
C SER A 129 9.91 -11.96 8.80
N ALA A 130 9.37 -11.75 10.00
CA ALA A 130 8.11 -12.33 10.43
C ALA A 130 6.91 -11.76 9.65
N ILE A 131 6.86 -10.44 9.44
CA ILE A 131 5.83 -9.78 8.64
C ILE A 131 5.88 -10.33 7.20
N PHE A 132 7.05 -10.36 6.59
CA PHE A 132 7.21 -10.87 5.22
C PHE A 132 6.80 -12.35 5.10
N ALA A 133 7.24 -13.20 6.04
CA ALA A 133 6.92 -14.63 6.02
C ALA A 133 5.42 -14.91 6.13
N ASN A 134 4.69 -14.13 6.94
CA ASN A 134 3.27 -14.37 7.20
C ASN A 134 2.34 -13.62 6.25
N ILE A 135 2.70 -12.41 5.82
CA ILE A 135 1.83 -11.51 5.03
C ILE A 135 2.26 -11.46 3.57
N GLY A 136 3.56 -11.55 3.30
CA GLY A 136 4.12 -11.59 1.94
C GLY A 136 4.30 -10.23 1.30
N VAL A 137 4.10 -9.14 2.04
CA VAL A 137 4.33 -7.75 1.60
C VAL A 137 4.99 -6.96 2.72
N MET A 138 5.85 -6.02 2.35
CA MET A 138 6.38 -4.95 3.18
C MET A 138 6.15 -3.64 2.47
#